data_db46df5543cf9ba5cb92979ca3d21f1f
#
_entry.id   db46df5543cf9ba5cb92979ca3d21f1f
#
_cell.length_a   1.000
_cell.length_b   1.000
_cell.length_c   1.000
_cell.angle_alpha   90.00
_cell.angle_beta   90.00
_cell.angle_gamma   90.00
#
_symmetry.space_group_name_H-M   'P 1'
#
loop_
_entity.id
_entity.type
_entity.pdbx_description
1 polymer ?
#
loop_
_entity_poly.entity_id
_entity_poly.type
_entity_poly.pdbx_seq_one_letter_code
_entity_poly.pdbx_strand_id
1 'polypeptide(L)'
;MTDVKSMTMEELKEFMTKIGGKPFRAKQIYAWLHQQLVTSWDEMTNLSKSLREKLSAYPITALTQADVRISKIDGTRKYLFQLEDGNVIESVLMRYHHGNSVCISSQVGCRMGCRFCASTIGGLTRCLKPSEMLDQIYRIQADTGERVANVVVMGTGEPMDNYDNLVRFVRILTDENGLGISQRNVTVSTCGIVPKMYDLAEEKLQITLALSLHAPNDEKRQELMPIANKYSMDEVLDACRNYFDKTGRRITFEYSLVAGVNDSEEDARQLAGRIKGINCHVNLIPVNPIKERSYVRSTRQAVENFKIKLEKCGINVTIRREMGSDIDGACGQLRKSYMEKTESEK
;
A
#
# COMPACT_ATOMS: atom_id res chain seq x y z
N MET A 1 -12.81 -15.04 -15.19
CA MET A 1 -14.03 -14.19 -15.21
C MET A 1 -13.62 -12.77 -15.53
N THR A 2 -14.36 -12.03 -16.35
CA THR A 2 -14.03 -10.66 -16.74
C THR A 2 -14.28 -9.72 -15.55
N ASP A 3 -13.26 -9.02 -15.11
CA ASP A 3 -13.35 -8.08 -13.98
C ASP A 3 -13.51 -6.64 -14.49
N VAL A 4 -14.76 -6.21 -14.58
CA VAL A 4 -15.13 -4.91 -15.17
C VAL A 4 -14.62 -3.73 -14.35
N LYS A 5 -14.50 -3.87 -13.01
CA LYS A 5 -13.99 -2.83 -12.12
C LYS A 5 -12.46 -2.63 -12.26
N SER A 6 -11.75 -3.59 -12.82
CA SER A 6 -10.32 -3.47 -13.14
C SER A 6 -10.02 -2.90 -14.52
N MET A 7 -11.03 -2.53 -15.31
CA MET A 7 -10.84 -1.98 -16.64
C MET A 7 -10.56 -0.48 -16.60
N THR A 8 -9.63 -0.03 -17.44
CA THR A 8 -9.48 1.38 -17.78
C THR A 8 -10.69 1.88 -18.59
N MET A 9 -10.82 3.19 -18.73
CA MET A 9 -11.92 3.78 -19.54
C MET A 9 -11.92 3.24 -20.98
N GLU A 10 -10.75 3.10 -21.60
CA GLU A 10 -10.56 2.60 -22.95
C GLU A 10 -10.98 1.14 -23.06
N GLU A 11 -10.50 0.29 -22.17
CA GLU A 11 -10.86 -1.12 -22.11
C GLU A 11 -12.36 -1.32 -21.87
N LEU A 12 -12.97 -0.45 -21.05
CA LEU A 12 -14.41 -0.50 -20.81
C LEU A 12 -15.22 -0.10 -22.08
N LYS A 13 -14.73 0.84 -22.90
CA LYS A 13 -15.33 1.16 -24.20
C LYS A 13 -15.28 -0.03 -25.16
N GLU A 14 -14.14 -0.70 -25.24
CA GLU A 14 -13.95 -1.90 -26.06
C GLU A 14 -14.85 -3.05 -25.58
N PHE A 15 -14.89 -3.26 -24.26
CA PHE A 15 -15.78 -4.24 -23.64
C PHE A 15 -17.25 -3.97 -23.98
N MET A 16 -17.70 -2.72 -23.89
CA MET A 16 -19.06 -2.34 -24.25
C MET A 16 -19.38 -2.67 -25.71
N THR A 17 -18.45 -2.40 -26.62
CA THR A 17 -18.61 -2.75 -28.05
C THR A 17 -18.73 -4.27 -28.21
N LYS A 18 -17.88 -5.04 -27.53
CA LYS A 18 -17.88 -6.52 -27.62
C LYS A 18 -19.18 -7.15 -27.15
N ILE A 19 -19.86 -6.59 -26.15
CA ILE A 19 -21.16 -7.09 -25.66
C ILE A 19 -22.35 -6.52 -26.44
N GLY A 20 -22.10 -5.78 -27.54
CA GLY A 20 -23.14 -5.15 -28.35
C GLY A 20 -23.81 -3.94 -27.69
N GLY A 21 -23.11 -3.30 -26.75
CA GLY A 21 -23.49 -2.04 -26.13
C GLY A 21 -22.90 -0.84 -26.88
N LYS A 22 -23.36 0.37 -26.53
CA LYS A 22 -22.85 1.61 -27.13
C LYS A 22 -21.62 2.08 -26.36
N PRO A 23 -20.44 2.39 -26.97
CA PRO A 23 -19.19 2.77 -26.30
C PRO A 23 -19.34 3.96 -25.36
N PHE A 24 -20.18 4.95 -25.63
CA PHE A 24 -20.39 6.10 -24.76
C PHE A 24 -20.96 5.73 -23.38
N ARG A 25 -21.62 4.56 -23.25
CA ARG A 25 -22.11 4.04 -21.98
C ARG A 25 -20.98 3.66 -21.02
N ALA A 26 -19.78 3.40 -21.54
CA ALA A 26 -18.61 3.13 -20.71
C ALA A 26 -18.35 4.26 -19.70
N LYS A 27 -18.47 5.52 -20.10
CA LYS A 27 -18.31 6.67 -19.18
C LYS A 27 -19.34 6.65 -18.04
N GLN A 28 -20.58 6.26 -18.32
CA GLN A 28 -21.62 6.16 -17.30
C GLN A 28 -21.33 5.02 -16.32
N ILE A 29 -20.98 3.84 -16.85
CA ILE A 29 -20.61 2.68 -16.04
C ILE A 29 -19.38 2.99 -15.18
N TYR A 30 -18.36 3.61 -15.76
CA TYR A 30 -17.13 3.98 -15.06
C TYR A 30 -17.41 4.94 -13.90
N ALA A 31 -18.25 5.94 -14.08
CA ALA A 31 -18.66 6.85 -13.03
C ALA A 31 -19.44 6.12 -11.92
N TRP A 32 -20.33 5.20 -12.26
CA TRP A 32 -21.02 4.39 -11.26
C TRP A 32 -20.07 3.53 -10.45
N LEU A 33 -19.12 2.86 -11.10
CA LEU A 33 -18.15 1.99 -10.42
C LEU A 33 -17.15 2.77 -9.54
N HIS A 34 -16.63 3.90 -10.04
CA HIS A 34 -15.47 4.58 -9.48
C HIS A 34 -15.75 5.94 -8.83
N GLN A 35 -16.97 6.51 -8.97
CA GLN A 35 -17.39 7.71 -8.25
C GLN A 35 -18.55 7.40 -7.28
N GLN A 36 -19.58 6.66 -7.76
CA GLN A 36 -20.73 6.29 -6.92
C GLN A 36 -20.48 5.04 -6.08
N LEU A 37 -19.39 4.29 -6.38
CA LEU A 37 -18.89 3.14 -5.62
C LEU A 37 -19.92 1.99 -5.46
N VAL A 38 -20.76 1.81 -6.47
CA VAL A 38 -21.81 0.79 -6.48
C VAL A 38 -21.26 -0.63 -6.48
N THR A 39 -22.04 -1.56 -5.97
CA THR A 39 -21.71 -2.99 -5.89
C THR A 39 -22.61 -3.86 -6.76
N SER A 40 -23.66 -3.28 -7.32
CA SER A 40 -24.63 -3.98 -8.15
C SER A 40 -24.97 -3.20 -9.43
N TRP A 41 -25.19 -3.92 -10.51
CA TRP A 41 -25.69 -3.33 -11.75
C TRP A 41 -27.09 -2.71 -11.60
N ASP A 42 -27.89 -3.16 -10.64
CA ASP A 42 -29.22 -2.65 -10.40
C ASP A 42 -29.24 -1.21 -9.83
N GLU A 43 -28.16 -0.80 -9.17
CA GLU A 43 -27.98 0.57 -8.71
C GLU A 43 -27.78 1.57 -9.86
N MET A 44 -27.36 1.11 -11.06
CA MET A 44 -27.09 1.96 -12.23
C MET A 44 -28.37 2.36 -12.95
N THR A 45 -29.20 3.20 -12.32
CA THR A 45 -30.56 3.52 -12.75
C THR A 45 -30.67 4.23 -14.08
N ASN A 46 -29.62 4.88 -14.58
CA ASN A 46 -29.55 5.54 -15.88
C ASN A 46 -29.21 4.60 -17.04
N LEU A 47 -28.96 3.31 -16.75
CA LEU A 47 -28.79 2.26 -17.75
C LEU A 47 -30.13 1.57 -17.98
N SER A 48 -30.43 1.21 -19.26
CA SER A 48 -31.63 0.45 -19.58
C SER A 48 -31.63 -0.92 -18.88
N LYS A 49 -32.82 -1.42 -18.54
CA LYS A 49 -32.98 -2.74 -17.92
C LYS A 49 -32.30 -3.85 -18.75
N SER A 50 -32.52 -3.83 -20.08
CA SER A 50 -31.91 -4.81 -21.00
C SER A 50 -30.36 -4.76 -21.00
N LEU A 51 -29.75 -3.59 -20.78
CA LEU A 51 -28.30 -3.48 -20.66
C LEU A 51 -27.83 -4.01 -19.32
N ARG A 52 -28.51 -3.70 -18.22
CA ARG A 52 -28.20 -4.23 -16.89
C ARG A 52 -28.28 -5.76 -16.85
N GLU A 53 -29.32 -6.34 -17.49
CA GLU A 53 -29.46 -7.79 -17.64
C GLU A 53 -28.30 -8.42 -18.43
N LYS A 54 -27.81 -7.76 -19.50
CA LYS A 54 -26.61 -8.25 -20.21
C LYS A 54 -25.35 -8.16 -19.33
N LEU A 55 -25.21 -7.07 -18.56
CA LEU A 55 -24.07 -6.84 -17.69
C LEU A 55 -24.06 -7.75 -16.46
N SER A 56 -25.20 -8.29 -16.03
CA SER A 56 -25.29 -9.20 -14.86
C SER A 56 -24.48 -10.50 -15.02
N ALA A 57 -24.15 -10.88 -16.27
CA ALA A 57 -23.21 -11.98 -16.54
C ALA A 57 -21.75 -11.67 -16.08
N TYR A 58 -21.46 -10.42 -15.74
CA TYR A 58 -20.14 -9.93 -15.32
C TYR A 58 -20.27 -9.31 -13.93
N PRO A 59 -20.10 -10.09 -12.86
CA PRO A 59 -20.29 -9.58 -11.49
C PRO A 59 -19.31 -8.43 -11.18
N ILE A 60 -19.79 -7.47 -10.39
CA ILE A 60 -18.97 -6.38 -9.88
C ILE A 60 -18.23 -6.91 -8.63
N THR A 61 -16.90 -6.89 -8.66
CA THR A 61 -16.08 -7.23 -7.49
C THR A 61 -16.43 -6.30 -6.34
N ALA A 62 -16.79 -6.87 -5.18
CA ALA A 62 -17.03 -6.13 -3.96
C ALA A 62 -16.44 -6.89 -2.76
N LEU A 63 -15.69 -6.19 -1.92
CA LEU A 63 -15.16 -6.73 -0.69
C LEU A 63 -16.25 -6.72 0.39
N THR A 64 -16.30 -7.79 1.19
CA THR A 64 -17.18 -7.84 2.36
C THR A 64 -16.40 -7.38 3.59
N GLN A 65 -16.95 -6.42 4.33
CA GLN A 65 -16.36 -6.02 5.61
C GLN A 65 -16.61 -7.11 6.64
N ALA A 66 -15.54 -7.84 7.00
CA ALA A 66 -15.61 -8.91 7.98
C ALA A 66 -15.52 -8.38 9.43
N ASP A 67 -14.69 -7.34 9.65
CA ASP A 67 -14.51 -6.70 10.95
C ASP A 67 -14.04 -5.25 10.77
N VAL A 68 -14.31 -4.40 11.77
CA VAL A 68 -13.73 -3.07 11.89
C VAL A 68 -13.42 -2.75 13.36
N ARG A 69 -12.18 -2.32 13.61
CA ARG A 69 -11.75 -1.87 14.93
C ARG A 69 -11.49 -0.37 14.88
N ILE A 70 -11.97 0.34 15.90
CA ILE A 70 -11.86 1.79 15.98
C ILE A 70 -11.04 2.15 17.21
N SER A 71 -9.93 2.85 17.00
CA SER A 71 -9.08 3.36 18.09
C SER A 71 -9.85 4.38 18.92
N LYS A 72 -9.81 4.20 20.23
CA LYS A 72 -10.36 5.16 21.20
C LYS A 72 -9.39 6.34 21.44
N ILE A 73 -8.14 6.21 21.02
CA ILE A 73 -7.09 7.21 21.24
C ILE A 73 -7.11 8.28 20.14
N ASP A 74 -7.24 7.86 18.88
CA ASP A 74 -7.04 8.76 17.75
C ASP A 74 -8.06 8.59 16.59
N GLY A 75 -9.04 7.70 16.77
CA GLY A 75 -10.08 7.44 15.78
C GLY A 75 -9.64 6.69 14.54
N THR A 76 -8.40 6.16 14.50
CA THR A 76 -7.93 5.25 13.44
C THR A 76 -8.88 4.07 13.33
N ARG A 77 -9.22 3.69 12.11
CA ARG A 77 -10.05 2.52 11.83
C ARG A 77 -9.26 1.47 11.07
N LYS A 78 -9.36 0.27 11.53
CA LYS A 78 -8.73 -0.91 10.98
C LYS A 78 -9.80 -1.85 10.47
N TYR A 79 -9.78 -2.09 9.18
CA TYR A 79 -10.74 -2.93 8.47
C TYR A 79 -10.14 -4.27 8.12
N LEU A 80 -10.93 -5.33 8.30
CA LEU A 80 -10.69 -6.63 7.71
C LEU A 80 -11.70 -6.83 6.59
N PHE A 81 -11.21 -7.03 5.39
CA PHE A 81 -12.04 -7.28 4.22
C PHE A 81 -11.87 -8.73 3.75
N GLN A 82 -12.99 -9.41 3.60
CA GLN A 82 -13.06 -10.73 2.99
C GLN A 82 -13.18 -10.60 1.47
N LEU A 83 -12.35 -11.33 0.78
CA LEU A 83 -12.33 -11.48 -0.66
C LEU A 83 -13.32 -12.57 -1.11
N GLU A 84 -13.65 -12.59 -2.40
CA GLU A 84 -14.58 -13.54 -3.02
C GLU A 84 -14.14 -15.01 -2.84
N ASP A 85 -12.84 -15.25 -2.77
CA ASP A 85 -12.23 -16.57 -2.54
C ASP A 85 -12.08 -16.97 -1.05
N GLY A 86 -12.68 -16.17 -0.15
CA GLY A 86 -12.63 -16.38 1.30
C GLY A 86 -11.36 -15.89 2.00
N ASN A 87 -10.33 -15.44 1.27
CA ASN A 87 -9.16 -14.83 1.88
C ASN A 87 -9.52 -13.51 2.56
N VAL A 88 -8.71 -13.11 3.55
CA VAL A 88 -8.90 -11.86 4.30
C VAL A 88 -7.68 -10.95 4.11
N ILE A 89 -7.93 -9.68 3.89
CA ILE A 89 -6.93 -8.61 3.79
C ILE A 89 -7.25 -7.46 4.72
N GLU A 90 -6.27 -6.62 4.96
CA GLU A 90 -6.32 -5.53 5.93
C GLU A 90 -6.13 -4.18 5.29
N SER A 91 -6.85 -3.19 5.83
CA SER A 91 -6.71 -1.79 5.46
C SER A 91 -6.86 -0.91 6.69
N VAL A 92 -6.17 0.24 6.71
CA VAL A 92 -6.22 1.15 7.85
C VAL A 92 -6.57 2.55 7.37
N LEU A 93 -7.63 3.13 7.93
CA LEU A 93 -7.97 4.54 7.77
C LEU A 93 -7.36 5.35 8.91
N MET A 94 -6.54 6.29 8.55
CA MET A 94 -5.88 7.24 9.46
C MET A 94 -6.37 8.65 9.18
N ARG A 95 -6.80 9.36 10.22
CA ARG A 95 -7.26 10.74 10.10
C ARG A 95 -6.13 11.71 10.45
N TYR A 96 -5.76 12.56 9.49
CA TYR A 96 -4.80 13.64 9.67
C TYR A 96 -5.45 14.98 9.42
N HIS A 97 -4.88 16.06 9.96
CA HIS A 97 -5.36 17.43 9.72
C HIS A 97 -5.34 17.83 8.23
N HIS A 98 -4.47 17.19 7.43
CA HIS A 98 -4.34 17.41 5.99
C HIS A 98 -5.21 16.45 5.15
N GLY A 99 -6.09 15.70 5.76
CA GLY A 99 -7.03 14.78 5.11
C GLY A 99 -6.82 13.31 5.49
N ASN A 100 -7.81 12.50 5.15
CA ASN A 100 -7.83 11.08 5.44
C ASN A 100 -6.83 10.33 4.56
N SER A 101 -6.03 9.46 5.17
CA SER A 101 -5.10 8.57 4.50
C SER A 101 -5.53 7.13 4.69
N VAL A 102 -5.53 6.34 3.62
CA VAL A 102 -5.81 4.90 3.69
C VAL A 102 -4.55 4.11 3.34
N CYS A 103 -4.19 3.20 4.24
CA CYS A 103 -3.20 2.16 3.98
C CYS A 103 -3.91 0.92 3.44
N ILE A 104 -3.51 0.47 2.24
CA ILE A 104 -4.10 -0.68 1.56
C ILE A 104 -3.11 -1.82 1.37
N SER A 105 -3.63 -3.05 1.29
CA SER A 105 -2.88 -4.24 0.93
C SER A 105 -2.82 -4.43 -0.59
N SER A 106 -1.73 -5.03 -1.08
CA SER A 106 -1.52 -5.36 -2.49
C SER A 106 -1.51 -6.86 -2.78
N GLN A 107 -1.41 -7.69 -1.75
CA GLN A 107 -1.37 -9.14 -1.85
C GLN A 107 -2.08 -9.79 -0.66
N VAL A 108 -2.40 -11.05 -0.78
CA VAL A 108 -2.78 -11.95 0.31
C VAL A 108 -1.51 -12.66 0.79
N GLY A 109 -0.93 -12.19 1.90
CA GLY A 109 0.39 -12.60 2.36
C GLY A 109 1.53 -11.95 1.58
N CYS A 110 2.78 -12.33 1.87
CA CYS A 110 3.97 -11.77 1.24
C CYS A 110 5.12 -12.78 1.25
N ARG A 111 5.81 -12.95 0.13
CA ARG A 111 6.96 -13.89 0.02
C ARG A 111 8.32 -13.27 0.27
N MET A 112 8.40 -11.98 0.57
CA MET A 112 9.69 -11.27 0.71
C MET A 112 10.49 -11.68 1.95
N GLY A 113 9.83 -12.22 2.98
CA GLY A 113 10.49 -12.81 4.14
C GLY A 113 11.13 -11.80 5.10
N CYS A 114 10.78 -10.51 5.05
CA CYS A 114 11.30 -9.50 5.98
C CYS A 114 11.08 -9.95 7.43
N ARG A 115 12.16 -10.03 8.22
CA ARG A 115 12.14 -10.71 9.53
C ARG A 115 11.38 -9.96 10.62
N PHE A 116 11.11 -8.70 10.43
CA PHE A 116 10.33 -7.85 11.36
C PHE A 116 8.84 -7.75 10.96
N CYS A 117 8.40 -8.37 9.85
CA CYS A 117 7.06 -8.18 9.29
C CYS A 117 6.20 -9.44 9.43
N ALA A 118 5.04 -9.32 10.08
CA ALA A 118 4.09 -10.43 10.26
C ALA A 118 3.42 -10.86 8.93
N SER A 119 3.29 -9.96 7.95
CA SER A 119 2.72 -10.28 6.63
C SER A 119 3.49 -11.37 5.87
N THR A 120 4.74 -11.64 6.26
CA THR A 120 5.57 -12.69 5.63
C THR A 120 5.37 -14.08 6.24
N ILE A 121 4.66 -14.15 7.38
CA ILE A 121 4.38 -15.41 8.07
C ILE A 121 3.29 -16.14 7.27
N GLY A 122 3.61 -17.35 6.78
CA GLY A 122 2.73 -18.11 5.91
C GLY A 122 2.88 -17.83 4.41
N GLY A 123 3.81 -16.94 4.03
CA GLY A 123 4.16 -16.67 2.64
C GLY A 123 3.08 -15.95 1.83
N LEU A 124 3.20 -16.02 0.51
CA LEU A 124 2.26 -15.42 -0.44
C LEU A 124 1.19 -16.44 -0.86
N THR A 125 -0.07 -16.07 -0.73
CA THR A 125 -1.19 -16.82 -1.28
C THR A 125 -1.45 -16.41 -2.74
N ARG A 126 -1.71 -15.12 -2.98
CA ARG A 126 -1.88 -14.54 -4.33
C ARG A 126 -1.75 -13.02 -4.34
N CYS A 127 -1.59 -12.48 -5.54
CA CYS A 127 -1.70 -11.05 -5.80
C CYS A 127 -3.17 -10.59 -5.78
N LEU A 128 -3.41 -9.35 -5.38
CA LEU A 128 -4.72 -8.72 -5.49
C LEU A 128 -4.92 -8.17 -6.90
N LYS A 129 -6.18 -8.24 -7.37
CA LYS A 129 -6.61 -7.58 -8.60
C LYS A 129 -6.70 -6.06 -8.38
N PRO A 130 -6.63 -5.23 -9.43
CA PRO A 130 -6.85 -3.79 -9.30
C PRO A 130 -8.18 -3.44 -8.63
N SER A 131 -9.27 -4.14 -8.98
CA SER A 131 -10.59 -3.99 -8.36
C SER A 131 -10.58 -4.24 -6.85
N GLU A 132 -9.85 -5.26 -6.38
CA GLU A 132 -9.72 -5.59 -4.95
C GLU A 132 -8.88 -4.54 -4.21
N MET A 133 -7.88 -3.95 -4.86
CA MET A 133 -7.09 -2.84 -4.29
C MET A 133 -7.94 -1.56 -4.21
N LEU A 134 -8.70 -1.23 -5.25
CA LEU A 134 -9.62 -0.10 -5.29
C LEU A 134 -10.74 -0.23 -4.25
N ASP A 135 -11.31 -1.42 -4.13
CA ASP A 135 -12.48 -1.63 -3.29
C ASP A 135 -12.19 -1.48 -1.79
N GLN A 136 -10.95 -1.68 -1.34
CA GLN A 136 -10.53 -1.33 0.02
C GLN A 136 -10.82 0.15 0.32
N ILE A 137 -10.49 1.04 -0.62
CA ILE A 137 -10.72 2.48 -0.51
C ILE A 137 -12.23 2.78 -0.60
N TYR A 138 -12.91 2.14 -1.55
CA TYR A 138 -14.34 2.37 -1.81
C TYR A 138 -15.21 1.96 -0.62
N ARG A 139 -14.94 0.80 -0.03
CA ARG A 139 -15.69 0.33 1.16
C ARG A 139 -15.45 1.23 2.36
N ILE A 140 -14.21 1.71 2.56
CA ILE A 140 -13.90 2.67 3.63
C ILE A 140 -14.64 3.99 3.42
N GLN A 141 -14.70 4.53 2.21
CA GLN A 141 -15.47 5.75 1.92
C GLN A 141 -16.97 5.53 2.11
N ALA A 142 -17.50 4.37 1.68
CA ALA A 142 -18.90 4.04 1.85
C ALA A 142 -19.29 3.89 3.33
N ASP A 143 -18.43 3.25 4.16
CA ASP A 143 -18.67 3.06 5.60
C ASP A 143 -18.61 4.39 6.37
N THR A 144 -17.69 5.27 6.00
CA THR A 144 -17.45 6.49 6.79
C THR A 144 -18.19 7.71 6.26
N GLY A 145 -18.60 7.71 4.99
CA GLY A 145 -19.06 8.91 4.30
C GLY A 145 -17.96 9.97 4.09
N GLU A 146 -16.69 9.64 4.42
CA GLU A 146 -15.56 10.56 4.38
C GLU A 146 -14.73 10.36 3.12
N ARG A 147 -14.30 11.47 2.49
CA ARG A 147 -13.39 11.41 1.34
C ARG A 147 -11.99 10.94 1.78
N VAL A 148 -11.43 9.98 1.05
CA VAL A 148 -10.01 9.61 1.13
C VAL A 148 -9.20 10.58 0.27
N ALA A 149 -8.22 11.24 0.88
CA ALA A 149 -7.34 12.20 0.22
C ALA A 149 -6.00 11.60 -0.18
N ASN A 150 -5.47 10.65 0.60
CA ASN A 150 -4.16 10.05 0.42
C ASN A 150 -4.26 8.52 0.48
N VAL A 151 -3.46 7.85 -0.34
CA VAL A 151 -3.39 6.38 -0.36
C VAL A 151 -1.94 5.93 -0.23
N VAL A 152 -1.67 5.03 0.69
CA VAL A 152 -0.36 4.41 0.86
C VAL A 152 -0.49 2.89 0.64
N VAL A 153 0.25 2.35 -0.31
CA VAL A 153 0.31 0.91 -0.58
C VAL A 153 1.43 0.33 0.28
N MET A 154 1.10 0.17 1.58
CA MET A 154 2.03 -0.24 2.64
C MET A 154 1.42 -1.31 3.57
N GLY A 155 0.28 -1.90 3.19
CA GLY A 155 -0.37 -2.99 3.90
C GLY A 155 0.31 -4.33 3.62
N THR A 156 -0.47 -5.40 3.59
CA THR A 156 0.05 -6.74 3.31
C THR A 156 0.49 -6.87 1.86
N GLY A 157 1.71 -7.37 1.64
CA GLY A 157 2.26 -7.65 0.31
C GLY A 157 3.42 -6.77 -0.10
N GLU A 158 4.07 -7.15 -1.20
CA GLU A 158 5.07 -6.35 -1.93
C GLU A 158 4.43 -5.84 -3.22
N PRO A 159 4.16 -4.53 -3.34
CA PRO A 159 3.46 -4.00 -4.52
C PRO A 159 4.21 -4.25 -5.84
N MET A 160 5.54 -4.21 -5.83
CA MET A 160 6.35 -4.48 -7.04
C MET A 160 6.33 -5.95 -7.48
N ASP A 161 5.95 -6.85 -6.59
CA ASP A 161 5.71 -8.27 -6.91
C ASP A 161 4.32 -8.49 -7.53
N ASN A 162 3.45 -7.46 -7.45
CA ASN A 162 2.14 -7.37 -8.09
C ASN A 162 2.09 -6.21 -9.11
N TYR A 163 3.14 -6.03 -9.88
CA TYR A 163 3.47 -4.82 -10.63
C TYR A 163 2.38 -4.37 -11.60
N ASP A 164 1.94 -5.26 -12.49
CA ASP A 164 0.98 -4.89 -13.55
C ASP A 164 -0.37 -4.45 -12.96
N ASN A 165 -0.83 -5.15 -11.91
CA ASN A 165 -2.03 -4.78 -11.18
C ASN A 165 -1.85 -3.47 -10.39
N LEU A 166 -0.67 -3.24 -9.83
CA LEU A 166 -0.33 -1.99 -9.14
C LEU A 166 -0.41 -0.79 -10.09
N VAL A 167 0.24 -0.86 -11.24
CA VAL A 167 0.24 0.23 -12.24
C VAL A 167 -1.18 0.52 -12.71
N ARG A 168 -1.95 -0.53 -13.01
CA ARG A 168 -3.35 -0.42 -13.40
C ARG A 168 -4.22 0.19 -12.29
N PHE A 169 -4.04 -0.26 -11.06
CA PHE A 169 -4.70 0.31 -9.88
C PHE A 169 -4.45 1.81 -9.76
N VAL A 170 -3.17 2.24 -9.85
CA VAL A 170 -2.81 3.66 -9.75
C VAL A 170 -3.48 4.47 -10.87
N ARG A 171 -3.48 3.98 -12.11
CA ARG A 171 -4.12 4.67 -13.25
C ARG A 171 -5.62 4.85 -13.05
N ILE A 172 -6.33 3.82 -12.61
CA ILE A 172 -7.78 3.89 -12.35
C ILE A 172 -8.08 4.79 -11.15
N LEU A 173 -7.31 4.67 -10.06
CA LEU A 173 -7.50 5.47 -8.84
C LEU A 173 -7.35 6.97 -9.11
N THR A 174 -6.44 7.32 -10.01
CA THR A 174 -6.09 8.72 -10.31
C THR A 174 -6.79 9.27 -11.55
N ASP A 175 -7.62 8.47 -12.23
CA ASP A 175 -8.43 8.91 -13.37
C ASP A 175 -9.45 9.98 -12.94
N GLU A 176 -9.52 11.08 -13.66
CA GLU A 176 -10.44 12.19 -13.39
C GLU A 176 -11.92 11.80 -13.48
N ASN A 177 -12.25 10.77 -14.27
CA ASN A 177 -13.59 10.21 -14.38
C ASN A 177 -13.92 9.18 -13.27
N GLY A 178 -12.96 8.89 -12.37
CA GLY A 178 -13.11 8.03 -11.21
C GLY A 178 -13.03 8.83 -9.89
N LEU A 179 -12.34 8.32 -8.86
CA LEU A 179 -12.11 9.06 -7.62
C LEU A 179 -11.24 10.31 -7.79
N GLY A 180 -10.40 10.35 -8.84
CA GLY A 180 -9.56 11.49 -9.16
C GLY A 180 -8.58 11.85 -8.03
N ILE A 181 -8.06 10.86 -7.32
CA ILE A 181 -7.03 11.11 -6.31
C ILE A 181 -5.76 11.55 -7.02
N SER A 182 -5.19 12.69 -6.60
CA SER A 182 -3.94 13.18 -7.18
C SER A 182 -2.85 12.12 -7.07
N GLN A 183 -2.12 11.87 -8.16
CA GLN A 183 -0.97 10.94 -8.13
C GLN A 183 0.05 11.30 -7.04
N ARG A 184 0.20 12.60 -6.72
CA ARG A 184 1.10 13.06 -5.65
C ARG A 184 0.67 12.62 -4.26
N ASN A 185 -0.57 12.22 -4.10
CA ASN A 185 -1.15 11.72 -2.86
C ASN A 185 -1.16 10.19 -2.79
N VAL A 186 -0.53 9.53 -3.76
CA VAL A 186 -0.34 8.08 -3.77
C VAL A 186 1.13 7.77 -3.46
N THR A 187 1.36 6.96 -2.42
CA THR A 187 2.68 6.46 -2.05
C THR A 187 2.72 4.95 -2.23
N VAL A 188 3.69 4.47 -2.96
CA VAL A 188 3.95 3.04 -3.13
C VAL A 188 5.25 2.69 -2.42
N SER A 189 5.17 1.75 -1.47
CA SER A 189 6.36 1.23 -0.78
C SER A 189 6.84 -0.05 -1.43
N THR A 190 8.16 -0.25 -1.44
CA THR A 190 8.78 -1.49 -1.92
C THR A 190 9.97 -1.88 -1.07
N CYS A 191 10.20 -3.18 -0.93
CA CYS A 191 11.43 -3.71 -0.35
C CYS A 191 12.66 -3.61 -1.29
N GLY A 192 12.48 -3.12 -2.53
CA GLY A 192 13.57 -2.90 -3.48
C GLY A 192 13.71 -4.03 -4.51
N ILE A 193 12.65 -4.36 -5.25
CA ILE A 193 12.75 -5.21 -6.45
C ILE A 193 13.27 -4.33 -7.60
N VAL A 194 14.60 -4.26 -7.71
CA VAL A 194 15.33 -3.30 -8.56
C VAL A 194 14.82 -3.22 -10.00
N PRO A 195 14.63 -4.32 -10.76
CA PRO A 195 14.12 -4.21 -12.13
C PRO A 195 12.76 -3.52 -12.19
N LYS A 196 11.87 -3.78 -11.21
CA LYS A 196 10.54 -3.16 -11.17
C LYS A 196 10.56 -1.69 -10.74
N MET A 197 11.59 -1.26 -10.01
CA MET A 197 11.79 0.17 -9.73
C MET A 197 12.19 0.93 -11.01
N TYR A 198 13.02 0.34 -11.86
CA TYR A 198 13.33 0.91 -13.18
C TYR A 198 12.10 0.93 -14.10
N ASP A 199 11.34 -0.17 -14.15
CA ASP A 199 10.08 -0.23 -14.92
C ASP A 199 9.12 0.89 -14.48
N LEU A 200 8.96 1.09 -13.15
CA LEU A 200 8.08 2.13 -12.60
C LEU A 200 8.53 3.55 -12.98
N ALA A 201 9.83 3.79 -13.07
CA ALA A 201 10.36 5.09 -13.49
C ALA A 201 9.94 5.46 -14.93
N GLU A 202 9.74 4.47 -15.81
CA GLU A 202 9.29 4.67 -17.19
C GLU A 202 7.77 4.85 -17.34
N GLU A 203 6.97 4.50 -16.32
CA GLU A 203 5.50 4.63 -16.34
C GLU A 203 5.00 6.08 -16.35
N LYS A 204 5.89 7.05 -16.14
CA LYS A 204 5.60 8.50 -16.08
C LYS A 204 4.55 8.86 -15.02
N LEU A 205 4.41 8.07 -13.99
CA LEU A 205 3.53 8.33 -12.86
C LEU A 205 4.17 9.32 -11.88
N GLN A 206 3.37 10.25 -11.36
CA GLN A 206 3.81 11.26 -10.39
C GLN A 206 3.58 10.83 -8.94
N ILE A 207 3.64 9.52 -8.66
CA ILE A 207 3.48 8.95 -7.31
C ILE A 207 4.76 9.12 -6.48
N THR A 208 4.66 8.95 -5.17
CA THR A 208 5.81 8.90 -4.28
C THR A 208 6.30 7.46 -4.15
N LEU A 209 7.57 7.23 -4.47
CA LEU A 209 8.23 5.95 -4.22
C LEU A 209 8.83 5.97 -2.81
N ALA A 210 8.45 4.99 -1.98
CA ALA A 210 9.01 4.75 -0.66
C ALA A 210 9.83 3.45 -0.68
N LEU A 211 11.14 3.54 -0.46
CA LEU A 211 12.00 2.37 -0.34
C LEU A 211 12.10 1.94 1.12
N SER A 212 11.68 0.72 1.41
CA SER A 212 11.95 0.02 2.67
C SER A 212 13.45 -0.32 2.74
N LEU A 213 14.25 0.63 3.25
CA LEU A 213 15.72 0.50 3.32
C LEU A 213 16.15 -0.26 4.57
N HIS A 214 15.67 0.16 5.73
CA HIS A 214 15.76 -0.46 7.07
C HIS A 214 17.16 -0.79 7.60
N ALA A 215 18.22 -0.49 6.88
CA ALA A 215 19.59 -0.73 7.29
C ALA A 215 20.57 0.31 6.71
N PRO A 216 21.72 0.55 7.34
CA PRO A 216 22.73 1.48 6.86
C PRO A 216 23.72 0.86 5.86
N ASN A 217 23.76 -0.47 5.78
CA ASN A 217 24.69 -1.24 4.94
C ASN A 217 24.07 -2.59 4.51
N ASP A 218 24.74 -3.29 3.61
CA ASP A 218 24.29 -4.57 3.05
C ASP A 218 24.21 -5.67 4.10
N GLU A 219 25.17 -5.76 5.00
CA GLU A 219 25.23 -6.80 6.03
C GLU A 219 23.98 -6.78 6.91
N LYS A 220 23.66 -5.63 7.51
CA LYS A 220 22.47 -5.47 8.35
C LYS A 220 21.17 -5.58 7.53
N ARG A 221 21.22 -5.15 6.26
CA ARG A 221 20.05 -5.24 5.38
C ARG A 221 19.73 -6.70 5.05
N GLN A 222 20.73 -7.53 4.76
CA GLN A 222 20.58 -8.95 4.52
C GLN A 222 20.05 -9.69 5.75
N GLU A 223 20.48 -9.28 6.95
CA GLU A 223 19.94 -9.81 8.18
C GLU A 223 18.43 -9.55 8.33
N LEU A 224 17.98 -8.33 8.03
CA LEU A 224 16.59 -7.92 8.23
C LEU A 224 15.67 -8.28 7.06
N MET A 225 16.20 -8.26 5.83
CA MET A 225 15.44 -8.35 4.58
C MET A 225 16.10 -9.30 3.60
N PRO A 226 15.60 -10.53 3.42
CA PRO A 226 16.19 -11.52 2.50
C PRO A 226 16.36 -11.05 1.06
N ILE A 227 15.56 -10.08 0.58
CA ILE A 227 15.70 -9.50 -0.76
C ILE A 227 17.08 -8.85 -0.98
N ALA A 228 17.76 -8.42 0.09
CA ALA A 228 19.10 -7.85 0.05
C ALA A 228 20.20 -8.87 -0.34
N ASN A 229 19.90 -10.16 -0.31
CA ASN A 229 20.79 -11.18 -0.89
C ASN A 229 20.73 -11.19 -2.42
N LYS A 230 19.69 -10.61 -3.02
CA LYS A 230 19.52 -10.53 -4.46
C LYS A 230 19.92 -9.17 -5.03
N TYR A 231 19.68 -8.10 -4.29
CA TYR A 231 19.94 -6.73 -4.72
C TYR A 231 20.70 -6.00 -3.62
N SER A 232 21.92 -5.55 -3.93
CA SER A 232 22.77 -4.77 -3.03
C SER A 232 22.16 -3.40 -2.72
N MET A 233 22.68 -2.76 -1.69
CA MET A 233 22.27 -1.40 -1.33
C MET A 233 22.57 -0.41 -2.46
N ASP A 234 23.72 -0.55 -3.14
CA ASP A 234 24.08 0.33 -4.25
C ASP A 234 23.08 0.20 -5.40
N GLU A 235 22.68 -1.02 -5.78
CA GLU A 235 21.68 -1.25 -6.83
C GLU A 235 20.33 -0.62 -6.50
N VAL A 236 19.83 -0.76 -5.26
CA VAL A 236 18.54 -0.15 -4.87
C VAL A 236 18.63 1.37 -4.78
N LEU A 237 19.77 1.94 -4.35
CA LEU A 237 19.96 3.38 -4.30
C LEU A 237 20.11 3.98 -5.70
N ASP A 238 20.78 3.28 -6.64
CA ASP A 238 20.86 3.70 -8.04
C ASP A 238 19.50 3.67 -8.72
N ALA A 239 18.66 2.67 -8.44
CA ALA A 239 17.27 2.64 -8.90
C ALA A 239 16.45 3.82 -8.33
N CYS A 240 16.71 4.24 -7.08
CA CYS A 240 16.09 5.44 -6.50
C CYS A 240 16.55 6.73 -7.19
N ARG A 241 17.83 6.87 -7.52
CA ARG A 241 18.36 8.01 -8.30
C ARG A 241 17.71 8.07 -9.67
N ASN A 242 17.66 6.93 -10.36
CA ASN A 242 17.00 6.84 -11.67
C ASN A 242 15.52 7.24 -11.59
N TYR A 243 14.80 6.77 -10.56
CA TYR A 243 13.39 7.16 -10.37
C TYR A 243 13.23 8.67 -10.18
N PHE A 244 14.09 9.29 -9.37
CA PHE A 244 14.11 10.74 -9.18
C PHE A 244 14.41 11.47 -10.49
N ASP A 245 15.43 11.05 -11.23
CA ASP A 245 15.86 11.68 -12.49
C ASP A 245 14.76 11.63 -13.56
N LYS A 246 13.99 10.53 -13.61
CA LYS A 246 12.90 10.33 -14.56
C LYS A 246 11.62 11.07 -14.18
N THR A 247 11.32 11.18 -12.89
CA THR A 247 10.02 11.65 -12.41
C THR A 247 10.06 13.00 -11.72
N GLY A 248 11.23 13.45 -11.26
CA GLY A 248 11.40 14.62 -10.40
C GLY A 248 10.82 14.41 -8.98
N ARG A 249 10.37 13.18 -8.64
CA ARG A 249 9.71 12.89 -7.35
C ARG A 249 10.73 12.51 -6.30
N ARG A 250 10.68 13.23 -5.16
CA ARG A 250 11.51 12.93 -3.98
C ARG A 250 11.28 11.51 -3.51
N ILE A 251 12.36 10.80 -3.18
CA ILE A 251 12.33 9.46 -2.59
C ILE A 251 12.01 9.54 -1.10
N THR A 252 11.23 8.60 -0.59
CA THR A 252 11.10 8.38 0.85
C THR A 252 11.84 7.10 1.24
N PHE A 253 12.74 7.17 2.20
CA PHE A 253 13.36 6.00 2.81
C PHE A 253 12.62 5.65 4.10
N GLU A 254 11.99 4.49 4.15
CA GLU A 254 11.41 3.92 5.34
C GLU A 254 12.52 3.19 6.12
N TYR A 255 12.69 3.52 7.39
CA TYR A 255 13.73 2.96 8.23
C TYR A 255 13.15 2.49 9.56
N SER A 256 12.91 1.18 9.69
CA SER A 256 12.47 0.57 10.94
C SER A 256 13.63 0.47 11.92
N LEU A 257 13.52 1.15 13.06
CA LEU A 257 14.51 1.12 14.12
C LEU A 257 14.27 -0.08 15.04
N VAL A 258 15.27 -0.96 15.11
CA VAL A 258 15.29 -2.18 15.92
C VAL A 258 16.39 -2.06 16.95
N ALA A 259 16.04 -2.15 18.24
CA ALA A 259 16.98 -1.97 19.35
C ALA A 259 18.16 -2.93 19.25
N GLY A 260 19.37 -2.36 19.31
CA GLY A 260 20.62 -3.11 19.27
C GLY A 260 20.99 -3.73 17.91
N VAL A 261 20.19 -3.49 16.85
CA VAL A 261 20.46 -4.02 15.51
C VAL A 261 20.91 -2.92 14.56
N ASN A 262 20.11 -1.86 14.42
CA ASN A 262 20.32 -0.81 13.41
C ASN A 262 20.01 0.60 13.94
N ASP A 263 20.05 0.81 15.26
CA ASP A 263 19.61 2.05 15.91
C ASP A 263 20.76 2.84 16.59
N SER A 264 22.04 2.48 16.30
CA SER A 264 23.19 3.16 16.84
C SER A 264 23.49 4.50 16.12
N GLU A 265 24.25 5.39 16.76
CA GLU A 265 24.74 6.62 16.12
C GLU A 265 25.64 6.34 14.92
N GLU A 266 26.40 5.24 14.97
CA GLU A 266 27.23 4.78 13.85
C GLU A 266 26.36 4.38 12.66
N ASP A 267 25.23 3.68 12.89
CA ASP A 267 24.27 3.34 11.86
C ASP A 267 23.68 4.59 11.21
N ALA A 268 23.35 5.61 12.00
CA ALA A 268 22.87 6.88 11.47
C ALA A 268 23.92 7.57 10.59
N ARG A 269 25.19 7.53 10.98
CA ARG A 269 26.31 8.10 10.22
C ARG A 269 26.53 7.37 8.89
N GLN A 270 26.51 6.04 8.92
CA GLN A 270 26.65 5.21 7.72
C GLN A 270 25.47 5.45 6.76
N LEU A 271 24.24 5.44 7.27
CA LEU A 271 23.04 5.73 6.47
C LEU A 271 23.17 7.10 5.80
N ALA A 272 23.54 8.14 6.57
CA ALA A 272 23.71 9.48 6.02
C ALA A 272 24.73 9.53 4.88
N GLY A 273 25.85 8.80 5.02
CA GLY A 273 26.87 8.67 3.96
C GLY A 273 26.32 8.01 2.70
N ARG A 274 25.56 6.95 2.84
CA ARG A 274 24.98 6.18 1.72
C ARG A 274 23.95 6.95 0.90
N ILE A 275 23.08 7.71 1.57
CA ILE A 275 21.99 8.47 0.89
C ILE A 275 22.38 9.91 0.56
N LYS A 276 23.63 10.30 0.83
CA LYS A 276 24.15 11.64 0.49
C LYS A 276 23.96 11.95 -1.00
N GLY A 277 23.42 13.13 -1.29
CA GLY A 277 23.17 13.58 -2.65
C GLY A 277 21.89 13.06 -3.30
N ILE A 278 21.15 12.18 -2.63
CA ILE A 278 19.82 11.78 -3.09
C ILE A 278 18.79 12.78 -2.54
N ASN A 279 17.91 13.30 -3.40
CA ASN A 279 16.78 14.10 -2.95
C ASN A 279 15.76 13.20 -2.23
N CYS A 280 15.88 13.12 -0.93
CA CYS A 280 15.12 12.16 -0.13
C CYS A 280 14.54 12.74 1.17
N HIS A 281 13.69 11.95 1.77
CA HIS A 281 13.17 12.10 3.11
C HIS A 281 13.32 10.76 3.83
N VAL A 282 13.74 10.74 5.09
CA VAL A 282 13.82 9.53 5.90
C VAL A 282 12.66 9.51 6.90
N ASN A 283 11.90 8.45 6.88
CA ASN A 283 10.81 8.19 7.82
C ASN A 283 11.24 7.12 8.81
N LEU A 284 11.55 7.51 10.05
CA LEU A 284 11.95 6.60 11.12
C LEU A 284 10.72 5.94 11.73
N ILE A 285 10.74 4.61 11.79
CA ILE A 285 9.64 3.79 12.30
C ILE A 285 10.17 2.95 13.45
N PRO A 286 9.93 3.31 14.73
CA PRO A 286 10.21 2.39 15.82
C PRO A 286 9.48 1.06 15.57
N VAL A 287 10.23 -0.06 15.53
CA VAL A 287 9.64 -1.36 15.19
C VAL A 287 8.49 -1.71 16.15
N ASN A 288 7.41 -2.27 15.60
CA ASN A 288 6.35 -2.82 16.43
C ASN A 288 6.65 -4.30 16.67
N PRO A 289 6.85 -4.73 17.94
CA PRO A 289 7.10 -6.12 18.26
C PRO A 289 5.92 -7.01 17.78
N ILE A 290 6.27 -8.18 17.26
CA ILE A 290 5.32 -9.22 16.93
C ILE A 290 5.66 -10.49 17.73
N LYS A 291 4.65 -11.28 18.09
CA LYS A 291 4.80 -12.46 18.96
C LYS A 291 5.82 -13.49 18.44
N GLU A 292 5.93 -13.60 17.12
CA GLU A 292 6.75 -14.59 16.43
C GLU A 292 8.22 -14.18 16.23
N ARG A 293 8.59 -12.98 16.66
CA ARG A 293 9.93 -12.43 16.44
C ARG A 293 10.46 -11.77 17.73
N SER A 294 11.77 -11.85 17.92
CA SER A 294 12.45 -11.33 19.10
C SER A 294 12.89 -9.85 18.97
N TYR A 295 12.50 -9.16 17.91
CA TYR A 295 12.88 -7.77 17.71
C TYR A 295 12.22 -6.84 18.71
N VAL A 296 13.03 -5.98 19.31
CA VAL A 296 12.61 -5.05 20.36
C VAL A 296 12.60 -3.63 19.80
N ARG A 297 11.62 -2.85 20.20
CA ARG A 297 11.48 -1.45 19.85
C ARG A 297 12.64 -0.63 20.46
N SER A 298 13.24 0.24 19.68
CA SER A 298 14.24 1.20 20.12
C SER A 298 13.65 2.17 21.15
N THR A 299 14.45 2.57 22.13
CA THR A 299 14.04 3.56 23.13
C THR A 299 13.77 4.91 22.46
N ARG A 300 12.89 5.73 23.07
CA ARG A 300 12.61 7.08 22.57
C ARG A 300 13.89 7.91 22.42
N GLN A 301 14.83 7.79 23.37
CA GLN A 301 16.10 8.51 23.31
C GLN A 301 16.97 8.05 22.12
N ALA A 302 17.05 6.75 21.85
CA ALA A 302 17.79 6.22 20.70
C ALA A 302 17.21 6.73 19.38
N VAL A 303 15.87 6.73 19.25
CA VAL A 303 15.16 7.25 18.07
C VAL A 303 15.45 8.74 17.85
N GLU A 304 15.39 9.56 18.90
CA GLU A 304 15.69 11.01 18.82
C GLU A 304 17.16 11.25 18.49
N ASN A 305 18.10 10.53 19.12
CA ASN A 305 19.53 10.64 18.81
C ASN A 305 19.80 10.30 17.34
N PHE A 306 19.20 9.22 16.83
CA PHE A 306 19.33 8.81 15.45
C PHE A 306 18.81 9.91 14.49
N LYS A 307 17.64 10.46 14.78
CA LYS A 307 17.04 11.58 14.04
C LYS A 307 17.98 12.78 14.02
N ILE A 308 18.42 13.26 15.20
CA ILE A 308 19.31 14.42 15.33
C ILE A 308 20.60 14.21 14.53
N LYS A 309 21.13 12.97 14.52
CA LYS A 309 22.35 12.66 13.76
C LYS A 309 22.14 12.81 12.26
N LEU A 310 21.03 12.31 11.73
CA LEU A 310 20.69 12.46 10.31
C LEU A 310 20.44 13.94 9.94
N GLU A 311 19.73 14.68 10.80
CA GLU A 311 19.46 16.11 10.58
C GLU A 311 20.75 16.95 10.56
N LYS A 312 21.72 16.64 11.43
CA LYS A 312 23.06 17.25 11.41
C LYS A 312 23.83 16.97 10.11
N CYS A 313 23.48 15.89 9.40
CA CYS A 313 24.02 15.57 8.08
C CYS A 313 23.21 16.21 6.92
N GLY A 314 22.22 17.07 7.22
CA GLY A 314 21.40 17.76 6.24
C GLY A 314 20.28 16.92 5.64
N ILE A 315 19.89 15.82 6.28
CA ILE A 315 18.84 14.93 5.81
C ILE A 315 17.51 15.31 6.48
N ASN A 316 16.44 15.43 5.70
CA ASN A 316 15.10 15.63 6.21
C ASN A 316 14.59 14.32 6.86
N VAL A 317 14.20 14.38 8.13
CA VAL A 317 13.79 13.20 8.90
C VAL A 317 12.47 13.47 9.62
N THR A 318 11.60 12.47 9.62
CA THR A 318 10.44 12.43 10.53
C THR A 318 10.43 11.13 11.32
N ILE A 319 9.90 11.18 12.53
CA ILE A 319 9.52 9.98 13.27
C ILE A 319 8.05 9.73 12.99
N ARG A 320 7.74 8.55 12.49
CA ARG A 320 6.37 8.17 12.16
C ARG A 320 5.51 8.20 13.42
N ARG A 321 4.43 8.97 13.36
CA ARG A 321 3.42 8.96 14.42
C ARG A 321 2.77 7.58 14.46
N GLU A 322 2.72 7.00 15.64
CA GLU A 322 2.00 5.76 15.88
C GLU A 322 0.49 6.06 15.87
N MET A 323 -0.25 5.34 15.04
CA MET A 323 -1.70 5.48 14.90
C MET A 323 -2.34 4.14 15.22
N GLY A 324 -3.47 4.17 15.96
CA GLY A 324 -4.23 2.96 16.30
C GLY A 324 -3.46 1.95 17.15
N SER A 325 -2.64 2.42 18.10
CA SER A 325 -1.82 1.55 18.96
C SER A 325 -2.64 0.62 19.85
N ASP A 326 -3.85 1.03 20.19
CA ASP A 326 -4.81 0.27 21.03
C ASP A 326 -5.61 -0.78 20.26
N ILE A 327 -5.51 -0.78 18.92
CA ILE A 327 -6.21 -1.71 18.03
C ILE A 327 -5.27 -2.56 17.19
N ASP A 328 -3.99 -2.63 17.56
CA ASP A 328 -2.94 -3.23 16.72
C ASP A 328 -2.99 -2.69 15.27
N GLY A 329 -3.18 -1.39 15.08
CA GLY A 329 -3.29 -0.71 13.79
C GLY A 329 -1.97 -0.56 13.05
N ALA A 330 -0.86 -1.01 13.65
CA ALA A 330 0.45 -0.94 13.07
C ALA A 330 0.67 -2.00 11.97
N CYS A 331 1.55 -1.69 11.02
CA CYS A 331 1.85 -2.57 9.89
C CYS A 331 2.15 -4.00 10.33
N GLY A 332 1.50 -4.97 9.70
CA GLY A 332 1.85 -6.39 9.78
C GLY A 332 1.30 -7.19 10.96
N GLN A 333 0.51 -6.61 11.88
CA GLN A 333 0.09 -7.33 13.09
C GLN A 333 -1.24 -8.12 12.99
N LEU A 334 -2.05 -7.91 11.96
CA LEU A 334 -3.49 -8.16 11.96
C LEU A 334 -3.98 -9.54 11.53
N ARG A 335 -3.52 -10.02 10.41
CA ARG A 335 -4.08 -11.19 9.73
C ARG A 335 -4.16 -12.44 10.61
N LYS A 336 -3.13 -12.71 11.42
CA LYS A 336 -3.02 -13.95 12.18
C LYS A 336 -4.01 -14.05 13.35
N SER A 337 -4.23 -12.96 14.08
CA SER A 337 -5.13 -12.94 15.23
C SER A 337 -6.61 -13.15 14.86
N TYR A 338 -7.02 -12.77 13.64
CA TYR A 338 -8.38 -13.01 13.15
C TYR A 338 -8.59 -14.47 12.77
N MET A 339 -7.63 -15.09 12.09
CA MET A 339 -7.68 -16.50 11.70
C MET A 339 -7.73 -17.43 12.94
N GLU A 340 -6.94 -17.15 13.97
CA GLU A 340 -6.94 -17.91 15.22
C GLU A 340 -8.30 -17.89 15.94
N LYS A 341 -9.01 -16.75 15.95
CA LYS A 341 -10.34 -16.65 16.54
C LYS A 341 -11.42 -17.43 15.79
N THR A 342 -11.32 -17.45 14.46
CA THR A 342 -12.29 -18.16 13.61
C THR A 342 -12.12 -19.71 13.72
N GLU A 343 -10.91 -20.19 13.98
CA GLU A 343 -10.65 -21.61 14.21
C GLU A 343 -11.04 -22.10 15.62
N SER A 344 -11.02 -21.22 16.61
CA SER A 344 -11.41 -21.55 17.99
C SER A 344 -12.93 -21.46 18.25
N GLU A 345 -13.69 -20.82 17.34
CA GLU A 345 -15.16 -20.71 17.40
C GLU A 345 -15.88 -21.75 16.54
N LYS A 346 -15.16 -22.65 15.86
CA LYS A 346 -15.67 -23.84 15.15
C LYS A 346 -15.38 -25.11 15.92
#